data_a801449e4202889dab94a15f58ca70f5
#
_entry.id   a801449e4202889dab94a15f58ca70f5
#
_cell.length_a   1.000
_cell.length_b   1.000
_cell.length_c   1.000
_cell.angle_alpha   90.00
_cell.angle_beta   90.00
_cell.angle_gamma   90.00
#
_symmetry.space_group_name_H-M   'P 1'
#
loop_
_entity.id
_entity.type
_entity.pdbx_description
1 polymer ?
#
loop_
_entity_poly.entity_id
_entity_poly.type
_entity_poly.pdbx_seq_one_letter_code
_entity_poly.pdbx_strand_id
1 'polypeptide(L)'
;MKFMKPKYLALFIAAATSSAFAAAPGTPSITSGNDKFALVEVDQAAQDYNNLIKVHKEGVDVKVEWNVWSGDAPTSAKVLLDGKTVWTGAGSAAGSATFKVKKGGRYQEQVELCNDSGCTKSASKLIIVADTDGSHLLPLNTPLLENNKAFAQHTDKVVGAYFPEWGVYDRNFSADKIPVANINHLLYGFIPICGGDGINDSAKSSGALESLKRACA
;
A
#
# COMPACT_ATOMS: atom_id res chain seq x y z
N MET A 1 -0.75 -82.76 46.14
CA MET A 1 -1.18 -81.35 45.79
C MET A 1 0.04 -80.52 45.64
N LYS A 2 0.41 -80.16 44.41
CA LYS A 2 1.56 -79.28 44.09
C LYS A 2 1.04 -77.89 43.87
N PHE A 3 1.40 -76.92 44.73
CA PHE A 3 1.08 -75.51 44.54
C PHE A 3 2.02 -74.89 43.48
N MET A 4 1.42 -74.43 42.41
CA MET A 4 2.12 -73.59 41.39
C MET A 4 2.30 -72.15 41.91
N LYS A 5 3.57 -71.67 41.88
CA LYS A 5 3.90 -70.33 42.25
C LYS A 5 3.55 -69.37 41.06
N PRO A 6 2.93 -68.24 41.32
CA PRO A 6 2.69 -67.26 40.23
C PRO A 6 3.99 -66.59 39.82
N LYS A 7 4.26 -66.60 38.50
CA LYS A 7 5.34 -65.85 37.88
C LYS A 7 4.85 -64.39 37.67
N TYR A 8 5.45 -63.47 38.37
CA TYR A 8 5.20 -62.05 38.13
C TYR A 8 5.82 -61.62 36.77
N LEU A 9 4.99 -61.30 35.82
CA LEU A 9 5.37 -60.71 34.57
C LEU A 9 5.53 -59.16 34.77
N ALA A 10 6.74 -58.67 34.90
CA ALA A 10 7.01 -57.24 34.98
C ALA A 10 6.85 -56.62 33.57
N LEU A 11 5.76 -55.86 33.40
CA LEU A 11 5.52 -55.10 32.19
C LEU A 11 6.35 -53.80 32.24
N PHE A 12 7.46 -53.73 31.51
CA PHE A 12 8.23 -52.51 31.32
C PHE A 12 7.45 -51.60 30.33
N ILE A 13 6.77 -50.58 30.84
CA ILE A 13 6.25 -49.48 30.03
C ILE A 13 7.44 -48.56 29.72
N ALA A 14 7.99 -48.70 28.53
CA ALA A 14 8.93 -47.70 27.99
C ALA A 14 8.15 -46.41 27.67
N ALA A 15 8.25 -45.42 28.53
CA ALA A 15 7.76 -44.08 28.22
C ALA A 15 8.62 -43.51 27.11
N ALA A 16 8.11 -43.55 25.88
CA ALA A 16 8.70 -42.79 24.77
C ALA A 16 8.47 -41.30 25.04
N THR A 17 9.48 -40.63 25.58
CA THR A 17 9.52 -39.17 25.62
C THR A 17 9.72 -38.70 24.18
N SER A 18 8.64 -38.39 23.50
CA SER A 18 8.72 -37.63 22.26
C SER A 18 9.26 -36.24 22.62
N SER A 19 10.54 -35.99 22.36
CA SER A 19 11.08 -34.63 22.33
C SER A 19 10.35 -33.88 21.22
N ALA A 20 9.43 -33.02 21.63
CA ALA A 20 8.83 -32.07 20.68
C ALA A 20 9.97 -31.15 20.19
N PHE A 21 10.43 -31.36 18.97
CA PHE A 21 11.33 -30.42 18.32
C PHE A 21 10.54 -29.14 18.10
N ALA A 22 11.11 -28.02 18.56
CA ALA A 22 10.55 -26.71 18.28
C ALA A 22 10.44 -26.53 16.78
N ALA A 23 9.30 -26.06 16.29
CA ALA A 23 9.05 -25.78 14.89
C ALA A 23 9.29 -24.29 14.58
N ALA A 24 9.62 -23.98 13.33
CA ALA A 24 9.61 -22.60 12.87
C ALA A 24 8.20 -21.99 13.00
N PRO A 25 8.06 -20.65 13.11
CA PRO A 25 6.74 -20.02 13.05
C PRO A 25 6.00 -20.41 11.78
N GLY A 26 4.68 -20.48 11.82
CA GLY A 26 3.88 -20.64 10.62
C GLY A 26 4.00 -19.44 9.68
N THR A 27 3.59 -19.60 8.44
CA THR A 27 3.61 -18.53 7.46
C THR A 27 2.69 -17.38 7.89
N PRO A 28 3.21 -16.15 8.08
CA PRO A 28 2.37 -15.02 8.45
C PRO A 28 1.49 -14.57 7.28
N SER A 29 0.31 -14.08 7.60
CA SER A 29 -0.59 -13.40 6.66
C SER A 29 -0.67 -11.93 7.01
N ILE A 30 -0.47 -11.05 6.04
CA ILE A 30 -0.65 -9.61 6.21
C ILE A 30 -2.15 -9.31 6.22
N THR A 31 -2.62 -8.69 7.31
CA THR A 31 -4.03 -8.41 7.57
C THR A 31 -4.39 -6.92 7.49
N SER A 32 -3.38 -6.03 7.40
CA SER A 32 -3.62 -4.60 7.23
C SER A 32 -4.48 -4.32 5.99
N GLY A 33 -5.56 -3.56 6.15
CA GLY A 33 -6.49 -3.22 5.06
C GLY A 33 -5.96 -2.13 4.13
N ASN A 34 -5.12 -1.22 4.65
CA ASN A 34 -4.57 -0.13 3.85
C ASN A 34 -3.37 -0.58 3.01
N ASP A 35 -3.41 -0.25 1.74
CA ASP A 35 -2.36 -0.54 0.74
C ASP A 35 -1.94 0.71 -0.06
N LYS A 36 -2.54 1.86 0.25
CA LYS A 36 -2.33 3.13 -0.46
C LYS A 36 -1.96 4.23 0.51
N PHE A 37 -0.88 4.92 0.20
CA PHE A 37 -0.30 5.99 1.00
C PHE A 37 0.07 7.16 0.09
N ALA A 38 0.25 8.36 0.65
CA ALA A 38 0.64 9.53 -0.12
C ALA A 38 1.72 10.32 0.60
N LEU A 39 2.78 10.70 -0.11
CA LEU A 39 3.80 11.62 0.37
C LEU A 39 3.34 13.07 0.28
N VAL A 40 2.40 13.34 -0.62
CA VAL A 40 1.79 14.65 -0.81
C VAL A 40 0.29 14.49 -0.80
N GLU A 41 -0.38 15.23 0.06
CA GLU A 41 -1.83 15.17 0.23
C GLU A 41 -2.44 16.56 0.31
N VAL A 42 -3.74 16.65 0.11
CA VAL A 42 -4.49 17.89 0.32
C VAL A 42 -4.74 18.06 1.81
N ASP A 43 -4.30 19.17 2.37
CA ASP A 43 -4.65 19.54 3.74
C ASP A 43 -6.09 20.08 3.80
N GLN A 44 -7.00 19.25 4.29
CA GLN A 44 -8.41 19.62 4.42
C GLN A 44 -8.66 20.75 5.43
N ALA A 45 -7.70 21.03 6.30
CA ALA A 45 -7.79 22.10 7.29
C ALA A 45 -7.25 23.43 6.75
N ALA A 46 -6.63 23.45 5.59
CA ALA A 46 -6.06 24.66 5.00
C ALA A 46 -7.18 25.68 4.65
N GLN A 47 -6.95 26.92 5.03
CA GLN A 47 -7.85 28.04 4.76
C GLN A 47 -7.48 28.82 3.50
N ASP A 48 -6.32 28.51 2.92
CA ASP A 48 -5.77 29.20 1.76
C ASP A 48 -5.35 28.17 0.71
N TYR A 49 -5.72 28.45 -0.55
CA TYR A 49 -5.39 27.61 -1.69
C TYR A 49 -3.89 27.35 -1.84
N ASN A 50 -3.05 28.34 -1.55
CA ASN A 50 -1.59 28.19 -1.65
C ASN A 50 -0.99 27.25 -0.58
N ASN A 51 -1.76 26.96 0.48
CA ASN A 51 -1.36 26.07 1.58
C ASN A 51 -2.15 24.75 1.59
N LEU A 52 -2.85 24.44 0.51
CA LEU A 52 -3.63 23.19 0.41
C LEU A 52 -2.76 21.93 0.40
N ILE A 53 -1.51 22.06 0.01
CA ILE A 53 -0.64 20.91 -0.20
C ILE A 53 0.19 20.66 1.05
N LYS A 54 0.01 19.49 1.65
CA LYS A 54 0.82 18.99 2.76
C LYS A 54 1.80 17.95 2.25
N VAL A 55 3.08 18.22 2.45
CA VAL A 55 4.18 17.35 2.03
C VAL A 55 4.78 16.66 3.26
N HIS A 56 4.79 15.34 3.25
CA HIS A 56 5.44 14.52 4.27
C HIS A 56 6.94 14.39 3.99
N LYS A 57 7.72 15.43 4.28
CA LYS A 57 9.17 15.50 4.00
C LYS A 57 9.96 14.37 4.65
N GLU A 58 9.54 13.92 5.83
CA GLU A 58 10.17 12.81 6.56
C GLU A 58 9.64 11.43 6.16
N GLY A 59 8.78 11.38 5.17
CA GLY A 59 8.12 10.16 4.69
C GLY A 59 6.76 9.92 5.34
N VAL A 60 5.95 9.11 4.67
CA VAL A 60 4.64 8.69 5.14
C VAL A 60 4.77 7.46 6.04
N ASP A 61 3.97 7.39 7.09
CA ASP A 61 3.89 6.23 7.96
C ASP A 61 3.08 5.12 7.29
N VAL A 62 3.72 3.99 7.09
CA VAL A 62 3.10 2.75 6.60
C VAL A 62 2.93 1.82 7.77
N LYS A 63 1.69 1.42 8.05
CA LYS A 63 1.35 0.44 9.09
C LYS A 63 1.07 -0.90 8.44
N VAL A 64 1.78 -1.93 8.88
CA VAL A 64 1.52 -3.33 8.54
C VAL A 64 1.04 -4.08 9.77
N GLU A 65 0.08 -4.97 9.59
CA GLU A 65 -0.44 -5.88 10.61
C GLU A 65 -0.39 -7.30 10.05
N TRP A 66 -0.13 -8.26 10.94
CA TRP A 66 -0.06 -9.67 10.56
C TRP A 66 -0.63 -10.59 11.62
N ASN A 67 -1.03 -11.78 11.17
CA ASN A 67 -1.37 -12.92 12.01
C ASN A 67 -0.71 -14.19 11.50
N VAL A 68 -0.40 -15.09 12.44
CA VAL A 68 0.01 -16.46 12.16
C VAL A 68 -0.82 -17.42 13.01
N TRP A 69 -1.25 -18.52 12.42
CA TRP A 69 -2.17 -19.47 13.09
C TRP A 69 -1.55 -20.84 13.34
N SER A 70 -0.28 -21.05 13.02
CA SER A 70 0.41 -22.34 13.15
C SER A 70 1.87 -22.15 13.48
N GLY A 71 2.57 -23.26 13.81
CA GLY A 71 3.97 -23.25 14.21
C GLY A 71 4.18 -22.74 15.63
N ASP A 72 5.44 -22.65 16.05
CA ASP A 72 5.81 -22.17 17.38
C ASP A 72 5.90 -20.64 17.40
N ALA A 73 5.86 -20.08 18.62
CA ALA A 73 5.88 -18.63 18.80
C ALA A 73 7.14 -18.00 18.18
N PRO A 74 6.99 -16.93 17.38
CA PRO A 74 8.13 -16.17 16.86
C PRO A 74 8.78 -15.35 17.99
N THR A 75 10.11 -15.24 17.95
CA THR A 75 10.90 -14.40 18.86
C THR A 75 11.31 -13.08 18.24
N SER A 76 11.35 -13.01 16.92
CA SER A 76 11.64 -11.78 16.17
C SER A 76 10.77 -11.64 14.94
N ALA A 77 10.58 -10.38 14.53
CA ALA A 77 9.82 -10.01 13.34
C ALA A 77 10.60 -8.98 12.52
N LYS A 78 10.47 -9.07 11.20
CA LYS A 78 10.98 -8.06 10.26
C LYS A 78 9.90 -7.73 9.24
N VAL A 79 9.89 -6.48 8.82
CA VAL A 79 9.14 -6.04 7.64
C VAL A 79 10.13 -5.73 6.52
N LEU A 80 9.82 -6.24 5.34
CA LEU A 80 10.63 -6.03 4.15
C LEU A 80 9.82 -5.28 3.10
N LEU A 81 10.47 -4.33 2.43
CA LEU A 81 9.99 -3.72 1.18
C LEU A 81 10.96 -4.07 0.05
N ASP A 82 10.46 -4.66 -1.02
CA ASP A 82 11.26 -5.14 -2.15
C ASP A 82 12.47 -5.97 -1.70
N GLY A 83 12.25 -6.82 -0.67
CA GLY A 83 13.27 -7.68 -0.09
C GLY A 83 14.25 -6.99 0.87
N LYS A 84 14.18 -5.67 1.06
CA LYS A 84 15.01 -4.91 2.00
C LYS A 84 14.30 -4.73 3.33
N THR A 85 14.98 -5.03 4.44
CA THR A 85 14.44 -4.83 5.78
C THR A 85 14.25 -3.33 6.07
N VAL A 86 13.02 -2.93 6.38
CA VAL A 86 12.65 -1.55 6.75
C VAL A 86 12.27 -1.40 8.21
N TRP A 87 11.96 -2.50 8.88
CA TRP A 87 11.64 -2.53 10.30
C TRP A 87 12.01 -3.87 10.92
N THR A 88 12.44 -3.86 12.21
CA THR A 88 12.70 -5.05 13.01
C THR A 88 12.13 -4.87 14.42
N GLY A 89 11.68 -5.95 15.03
CA GLY A 89 11.15 -5.92 16.39
C GLY A 89 10.95 -7.32 16.98
N ALA A 90 10.35 -7.35 18.16
CA ALA A 90 9.99 -8.60 18.84
C ALA A 90 8.96 -9.36 18.02
N GLY A 91 9.09 -10.70 18.00
CA GLY A 91 8.14 -11.58 17.33
C GLY A 91 6.84 -11.69 18.11
N SER A 92 5.73 -11.75 17.36
CA SER A 92 4.40 -12.04 17.90
C SER A 92 3.58 -12.76 16.84
N ALA A 93 2.76 -13.72 17.25
CA ALA A 93 1.84 -14.42 16.35
C ALA A 93 0.79 -13.47 15.75
N ALA A 94 0.36 -12.47 16.50
CA ALA A 94 -0.42 -11.33 16.03
C ALA A 94 0.35 -10.06 16.35
N GLY A 95 0.74 -9.29 15.34
CA GLY A 95 1.60 -8.13 15.54
C GLY A 95 1.34 -7.02 14.55
N SER A 96 1.99 -5.90 14.81
CA SER A 96 1.98 -4.75 13.90
C SER A 96 3.31 -4.02 13.94
N ALA A 97 3.61 -3.34 12.84
CA ALA A 97 4.76 -2.46 12.71
C ALA A 97 4.36 -1.18 11.99
N THR A 98 5.06 -0.09 12.30
CA THR A 98 4.94 1.16 11.56
C THR A 98 6.34 1.60 11.16
N PHE A 99 6.50 1.97 9.90
CA PHE A 99 7.77 2.44 9.35
C PHE A 99 7.52 3.56 8.33
N LYS A 100 8.56 4.33 8.02
CA LYS A 100 8.45 5.47 7.11
C LYS A 100 8.94 5.11 5.71
N VAL A 101 8.15 5.51 4.70
CA VAL A 101 8.53 5.45 3.29
C VAL A 101 8.72 6.87 2.77
N LYS A 102 9.92 7.18 2.27
CA LYS A 102 10.32 8.55 1.88
C LYS A 102 10.22 8.82 0.38
N LYS A 103 9.93 7.82 -0.43
CA LYS A 103 9.89 7.93 -1.88
C LYS A 103 8.63 7.30 -2.45
N GLY A 104 8.02 7.94 -3.42
CA GLY A 104 6.90 7.40 -4.16
C GLY A 104 7.28 6.14 -4.94
N GLY A 105 6.31 5.27 -5.15
CA GLY A 105 6.52 4.04 -5.89
C GLY A 105 5.52 2.92 -5.54
N ARG A 106 5.78 1.78 -6.16
CA ARG A 106 5.08 0.51 -5.90
C ARG A 106 6.06 -0.41 -5.21
N TYR A 107 5.70 -0.94 -4.06
CA TYR A 107 6.55 -1.76 -3.23
C TYR A 107 5.90 -3.10 -2.92
N GLN A 108 6.72 -4.15 -2.87
CA GLN A 108 6.31 -5.47 -2.40
C GLN A 108 6.61 -5.58 -0.90
N GLU A 109 5.57 -5.54 -0.09
CA GLU A 109 5.65 -5.67 1.35
C GLU A 109 5.59 -7.14 1.78
N GLN A 110 6.47 -7.55 2.69
CA GLN A 110 6.46 -8.87 3.31
C GLN A 110 6.77 -8.77 4.80
N VAL A 111 6.25 -9.73 5.56
CA VAL A 111 6.58 -9.94 6.97
C VAL A 111 7.36 -11.25 7.10
N GLU A 112 8.50 -11.20 7.79
CA GLU A 112 9.31 -12.36 8.15
C GLU A 112 9.25 -12.55 9.67
N LEU A 113 8.88 -13.75 10.12
CA LEU A 113 8.87 -14.14 11.52
C LEU A 113 9.88 -15.25 11.75
N CYS A 114 10.69 -15.11 12.79
CA CYS A 114 11.73 -16.08 13.13
C CYS A 114 11.64 -16.52 14.60
N ASN A 115 12.10 -17.74 14.85
CA ASN A 115 12.51 -18.27 16.16
C ASN A 115 13.80 -19.08 15.99
N ASP A 116 14.25 -19.78 17.05
CA ASP A 116 15.49 -20.56 17.03
C ASP A 116 15.46 -21.73 16.03
N SER A 117 14.28 -22.16 15.59
CA SER A 117 14.09 -23.25 14.65
C SER A 117 14.02 -22.80 13.18
N GLY A 118 13.91 -21.51 12.92
CA GLY A 118 13.90 -20.96 11.56
C GLY A 118 13.02 -19.73 11.36
N CYS A 119 12.92 -19.32 10.11
CA CYS A 119 12.15 -18.15 9.68
C CYS A 119 11.13 -18.54 8.61
N THR A 120 10.02 -17.84 8.61
CA THR A 120 8.99 -17.92 7.57
C THR A 120 8.62 -16.52 7.08
N LYS A 121 8.21 -16.43 5.82
CA LYS A 121 7.81 -15.17 5.19
C LYS A 121 6.37 -15.22 4.70
N SER A 122 5.69 -14.08 4.78
CA SER A 122 4.37 -13.92 4.16
C SER A 122 4.45 -13.95 2.63
N ALA A 123 3.31 -14.15 1.99
CA ALA A 123 3.14 -13.73 0.61
C ALA A 123 3.43 -12.22 0.49
N SER A 124 3.89 -11.80 -0.69
CA SER A 124 4.05 -10.38 -1.01
C SER A 124 2.71 -9.69 -1.12
N LYS A 125 2.60 -8.52 -0.52
CA LYS A 125 1.48 -7.60 -0.69
C LYS A 125 1.98 -6.33 -1.40
N LEU A 126 1.30 -5.94 -2.47
CA LEU A 126 1.59 -4.68 -3.14
C LEU A 126 1.08 -3.52 -2.30
N ILE A 127 1.94 -2.55 -2.01
CA ILE A 127 1.56 -1.23 -1.51
C ILE A 127 1.97 -0.15 -2.50
N ILE A 128 1.22 0.95 -2.52
CA ILE A 128 1.46 2.10 -3.39
C ILE A 128 1.66 3.32 -2.52
N VAL A 129 2.76 4.02 -2.74
CA VAL A 129 3.03 5.32 -2.14
C VAL A 129 2.96 6.36 -3.26
N ALA A 130 1.91 7.17 -3.26
CA ALA A 130 1.71 8.21 -4.26
C ALA A 130 2.70 9.37 -4.02
N ASP A 131 3.26 9.86 -5.11
CA ASP A 131 4.21 10.95 -5.16
C ASP A 131 3.77 11.91 -6.28
N THR A 132 3.23 13.06 -5.89
CA THR A 132 2.67 14.01 -6.85
C THR A 132 3.71 14.96 -7.43
N ASP A 133 4.97 14.92 -6.96
CA ASP A 133 6.05 15.67 -7.58
C ASP A 133 6.60 14.99 -8.86
N GLY A 134 6.13 13.79 -9.14
CA GLY A 134 6.53 13.02 -10.31
C GLY A 134 7.97 12.53 -10.29
N SER A 135 8.65 12.53 -9.15
CA SER A 135 10.05 12.13 -9.02
C SER A 135 10.35 10.70 -9.49
N HIS A 136 9.33 9.86 -9.53
CA HIS A 136 9.42 8.47 -10.00
C HIS A 136 9.03 8.28 -11.48
N LEU A 137 8.57 9.36 -12.13
CA LEU A 137 8.18 9.33 -13.53
C LEU A 137 9.39 9.67 -14.41
N LEU A 138 9.43 9.05 -15.58
CA LEU A 138 10.39 9.47 -16.60
C LEU A 138 9.96 10.83 -17.15
N PRO A 139 10.89 11.76 -17.41
CA PRO A 139 10.57 13.01 -18.05
C PRO A 139 9.89 12.78 -19.41
N LEU A 140 8.81 13.49 -19.66
CA LEU A 140 8.20 13.50 -20.98
C LEU A 140 9.13 14.22 -21.95
N ASN A 141 9.60 13.51 -22.94
CA ASN A 141 10.42 14.08 -24.02
C ASN A 141 9.56 14.29 -25.28
N THR A 142 8.42 14.94 -25.09
CA THR A 142 7.49 15.24 -26.17
C THR A 142 7.62 16.71 -26.55
N PRO A 143 7.95 17.04 -27.81
CA PRO A 143 8.05 18.42 -28.24
C PRO A 143 6.67 19.09 -28.20
N LEU A 144 6.63 20.34 -27.77
CA LEU A 144 5.42 21.15 -27.84
C LEU A 144 5.00 21.37 -29.29
N LEU A 145 3.69 21.32 -29.53
CA LEU A 145 3.14 21.70 -30.83
C LEU A 145 3.41 23.21 -31.09
N GLU A 146 3.40 23.60 -32.37
CA GLU A 146 3.72 24.99 -32.74
C GLU A 146 2.88 26.04 -32.02
N ASN A 147 1.59 25.77 -31.84
CA ASN A 147 0.67 26.68 -31.14
C ASN A 147 0.80 26.61 -29.60
N ASN A 148 1.66 25.75 -29.08
CA ASN A 148 1.94 25.59 -27.65
C ASN A 148 3.37 26.08 -27.32
N LYS A 149 3.83 27.12 -27.93
CA LYS A 149 5.15 27.69 -27.63
C LYS A 149 5.25 28.15 -26.19
N ALA A 150 6.30 27.72 -25.51
CA ALA A 150 6.58 28.16 -24.15
C ALA A 150 6.88 29.65 -24.10
N PHE A 151 6.37 30.34 -23.09
CA PHE A 151 6.75 31.72 -22.77
C PHE A 151 7.06 31.81 -21.26
N ALA A 152 7.93 32.78 -20.93
CA ALA A 152 8.29 33.01 -19.54
C ALA A 152 7.10 33.63 -18.78
N GLN A 153 6.71 33.00 -17.68
CA GLN A 153 5.73 33.56 -16.75
C GLN A 153 6.43 34.39 -15.69
N HIS A 154 5.97 35.62 -15.51
CA HIS A 154 6.49 36.56 -14.51
C HIS A 154 5.37 36.98 -13.56
N THR A 155 4.65 36.01 -13.04
CA THR A 155 3.53 36.27 -12.14
C THR A 155 3.51 35.30 -10.95
N ASP A 156 3.15 35.80 -9.78
CA ASP A 156 2.85 35.06 -8.58
C ASP A 156 1.38 34.55 -8.55
N LYS A 157 0.61 34.88 -9.58
CA LYS A 157 -0.80 34.49 -9.71
C LYS A 157 -0.95 33.09 -10.27
N VAL A 158 -2.11 32.49 -9.99
CA VAL A 158 -2.51 31.23 -10.59
C VAL A 158 -2.80 31.45 -12.08
N VAL A 159 -2.05 30.72 -12.91
CA VAL A 159 -2.31 30.59 -14.35
C VAL A 159 -2.73 29.15 -14.58
N GLY A 160 -4.03 28.90 -14.55
CA GLY A 160 -4.60 27.56 -14.59
C GLY A 160 -5.34 27.25 -15.87
N ALA A 161 -5.37 25.98 -16.24
CA ALA A 161 -6.18 25.47 -17.32
C ALA A 161 -6.88 24.17 -16.93
N TYR A 162 -8.10 23.98 -17.45
CA TYR A 162 -8.78 22.70 -17.33
C TYR A 162 -8.36 21.77 -18.47
N PHE A 163 -8.07 20.52 -18.13
CA PHE A 163 -7.91 19.44 -19.07
C PHE A 163 -9.09 18.45 -18.89
N PRO A 164 -10.14 18.56 -19.72
CA PRO A 164 -11.24 17.61 -19.68
C PRO A 164 -10.82 16.30 -20.35
N GLU A 165 -11.04 15.16 -19.68
CA GLU A 165 -10.67 13.83 -20.14
C GLU A 165 -11.19 13.54 -21.56
N TRP A 166 -12.44 13.89 -21.82
CA TRP A 166 -13.07 13.62 -23.14
C TRP A 166 -12.50 14.44 -24.31
N GLY A 167 -11.61 15.41 -24.04
CA GLY A 167 -10.88 16.14 -25.08
C GLY A 167 -10.05 15.26 -25.99
N VAL A 168 -9.70 14.04 -25.55
CA VAL A 168 -8.92 13.08 -26.35
C VAL A 168 -9.75 12.44 -27.48
N TYR A 169 -11.06 12.37 -27.34
CA TYR A 169 -11.92 11.68 -28.32
C TYR A 169 -12.18 12.54 -29.56
N ASP A 170 -12.92 13.63 -29.42
CA ASP A 170 -13.34 14.44 -30.57
C ASP A 170 -12.27 15.45 -31.02
N ARG A 171 -11.48 15.96 -30.09
CA ARG A 171 -10.48 16.99 -30.36
C ARG A 171 -9.08 16.46 -30.57
N ASN A 172 -8.89 15.15 -30.35
CA ASN A 172 -7.58 14.51 -30.38
C ASN A 172 -6.53 15.28 -29.53
N PHE A 173 -6.98 15.83 -28.39
CA PHE A 173 -6.14 16.63 -27.49
C PHE A 173 -5.73 15.73 -26.31
N SER A 174 -4.65 14.98 -26.49
CA SER A 174 -4.06 14.10 -25.48
C SER A 174 -3.20 14.90 -24.49
N ALA A 175 -2.84 14.27 -23.38
CA ALA A 175 -2.11 14.93 -22.29
C ALA A 175 -0.73 15.48 -22.72
N ASP A 176 -0.08 14.85 -23.68
CA ASP A 176 1.18 15.31 -24.29
C ASP A 176 1.06 16.66 -25.01
N LYS A 177 -0.15 17.07 -25.34
CA LYS A 177 -0.43 18.35 -26.01
C LYS A 177 -0.68 19.50 -25.04
N ILE A 178 -0.71 19.23 -23.75
CA ILE A 178 -0.93 20.26 -22.72
C ILE A 178 0.30 21.18 -22.69
N PRO A 179 0.14 22.51 -22.83
CA PRO A 179 1.25 23.45 -22.78
C PRO A 179 1.71 23.72 -21.35
N VAL A 180 2.28 22.71 -20.70
CA VAL A 180 2.65 22.73 -19.26
C VAL A 180 3.62 23.86 -18.92
N ALA A 181 4.42 24.32 -19.88
CA ALA A 181 5.32 25.45 -19.66
C ALA A 181 4.58 26.81 -19.56
N ASN A 182 3.31 26.86 -19.97
CA ASN A 182 2.51 28.09 -20.03
C ASN A 182 1.51 28.21 -18.89
N ILE A 183 1.43 27.19 -18.02
CA ILE A 183 0.52 27.15 -16.86
C ILE A 183 1.29 26.73 -15.61
N ASN A 184 0.82 27.15 -14.46
CA ASN A 184 1.35 26.71 -13.18
C ASN A 184 0.35 25.82 -12.40
N HIS A 185 -0.90 25.73 -12.89
CA HIS A 185 -1.94 24.88 -12.34
C HIS A 185 -2.69 24.16 -13.45
N LEU A 186 -2.78 22.85 -13.35
CA LEU A 186 -3.59 22.01 -14.23
C LEU A 186 -4.73 21.41 -13.45
N LEU A 187 -5.97 21.70 -13.87
CA LEU A 187 -7.16 21.11 -13.29
C LEU A 187 -7.64 19.98 -14.20
N TYR A 188 -7.39 18.76 -13.78
CA TYR A 188 -7.88 17.60 -14.50
C TYR A 188 -9.38 17.39 -14.24
N GLY A 189 -10.17 17.35 -15.25
CA GLY A 189 -11.61 17.22 -15.15
C GLY A 189 -12.17 16.16 -16.08
N PHE A 190 -12.92 15.20 -15.60
CA PHE A 190 -13.30 15.03 -14.21
C PHE A 190 -13.02 13.59 -13.81
N ILE A 191 -12.43 13.41 -12.64
CA ILE A 191 -12.24 12.07 -12.10
C ILE A 191 -13.51 11.74 -11.30
N PRO A 192 -14.26 10.68 -11.66
CA PRO A 192 -15.39 10.25 -10.87
C PRO A 192 -14.90 9.74 -9.51
N ILE A 193 -15.58 10.14 -8.45
CA ILE A 193 -15.32 9.62 -7.11
C ILE A 193 -16.12 8.34 -6.95
N CYS A 194 -15.43 7.22 -6.98
CA CYS A 194 -16.02 5.93 -6.75
C CYS A 194 -16.03 5.66 -5.25
N GLY A 195 -17.19 5.41 -4.68
CA GLY A 195 -17.30 5.26 -3.23
C GLY A 195 -18.59 4.60 -2.79
N GLY A 196 -18.79 4.66 -1.48
CA GLY A 196 -19.89 4.00 -0.80
C GLY A 196 -21.27 4.63 -1.06
N ASP A 197 -22.24 4.18 -0.28
CA ASP A 197 -23.67 4.39 -0.53
C ASP A 197 -24.09 5.87 -0.67
N GLY A 198 -23.49 6.79 0.10
CA GLY A 198 -23.85 8.21 0.00
C GLY A 198 -23.55 8.83 -1.37
N ILE A 199 -22.45 8.41 -2.04
CA ILE A 199 -22.12 8.86 -3.40
C ILE A 199 -23.06 8.21 -4.41
N ASN A 200 -23.36 6.94 -4.24
CA ASN A 200 -24.31 6.20 -5.07
C ASN A 200 -25.72 6.80 -4.99
N ASP A 201 -26.17 7.19 -3.81
CA ASP A 201 -27.49 7.81 -3.60
C ASP A 201 -27.56 9.18 -4.26
N SER A 202 -26.51 10.00 -4.16
CA SER A 202 -26.41 11.27 -4.86
C SER A 202 -26.47 11.08 -6.39
N ALA A 203 -25.70 10.14 -6.92
CA ALA A 203 -25.71 9.82 -8.36
C ALA A 203 -27.07 9.28 -8.82
N LYS A 204 -27.73 8.47 -7.98
CA LYS A 204 -29.08 7.95 -8.24
C LYS A 204 -30.11 9.06 -8.30
N SER A 205 -30.11 9.99 -7.34
CA SER A 205 -31.03 11.11 -7.29
C SER A 205 -30.85 12.09 -8.44
N SER A 206 -29.64 12.26 -8.95
CA SER A 206 -29.32 13.09 -10.12
C SER A 206 -29.51 12.37 -11.47
N GLY A 207 -29.88 11.09 -11.48
CA GLY A 207 -30.00 10.29 -12.70
C GLY A 207 -28.67 9.85 -13.31
N ALA A 208 -27.53 10.09 -12.62
CA ALA A 208 -26.19 9.80 -13.13
C ALA A 208 -25.63 8.43 -12.71
N LEU A 209 -26.42 7.60 -12.02
CA LEU A 209 -25.95 6.34 -11.44
C LEU A 209 -25.31 5.38 -12.45
N GLU A 210 -25.91 5.22 -13.63
CA GLU A 210 -25.38 4.32 -14.66
C GLU A 210 -24.07 4.82 -15.27
N SER A 211 -23.92 6.14 -15.38
CA SER A 211 -22.65 6.75 -15.81
C SER A 211 -21.56 6.56 -14.76
N LEU A 212 -21.90 6.74 -13.47
CA LEU A 212 -20.98 6.49 -12.36
C LEU A 212 -20.53 5.03 -12.31
N LYS A 213 -21.45 4.09 -12.43
CA LYS A 213 -21.12 2.65 -12.44
C LYS A 213 -20.16 2.29 -13.57
N ARG A 214 -20.38 2.83 -14.79
CA ARG A 214 -19.48 2.59 -15.93
C ARG A 214 -18.09 3.18 -15.72
N ALA A 215 -18.00 4.32 -15.06
CA ALA A 215 -16.73 4.98 -14.80
C ALA A 215 -15.95 4.34 -13.64
N CYS A 216 -16.62 3.55 -12.79
CA CYS A 216 -16.04 2.94 -11.59
C CYS A 216 -15.91 1.40 -11.67
N ALA A 217 -16.17 0.80 -12.84
CA ALA A 217 -16.10 -0.64 -13.08
C ALA A 217 -14.67 -1.20 -13.21
#